data_3cd33ea7956b3a99ea6c9728e7befba1
#
_entry.id   3cd33ea7956b3a99ea6c9728e7befba1
#
_cell.length_a   1.000
_cell.length_b   1.000
_cell.length_c   1.000
_cell.angle_alpha   90.00
_cell.angle_beta   90.00
_cell.angle_gamma   90.00
#
_symmetry.space_group_name_H-M   'P 1'
#
loop_
_entity.id
_entity.type
_entity.pdbx_description
1 polymer ?
#
loop_
_entity_poly.entity_id
_entity_poly.type
_entity_poly.pdbx_seq_one_letter_code
_entity_poly.pdbx_strand_id
1 'polypeptide(L)'
;MPSEIINTEELGKHYVGERSIVFRFAHYLQNELVKAPKYATYNLDCEYNRNGVETKDLPSFPNGTFPDLIIHKRGKNYPTNLVVMEFKTYWNTDTARDVVKVKEFINKKGDYRYKYGLVVLIGKTLAETKFEVYK
;
A
#
# COMPACT_ATOMS: atom_id res chain seq x y z
N MET A 1 15.61 -0.74 1.60
CA MET A 1 14.98 0.52 2.07
C MET A 1 15.83 1.14 3.17
N PRO A 2 16.18 2.41 3.08
CA PRO A 2 16.96 3.08 4.12
C PRO A 2 16.23 3.07 5.48
N SER A 3 16.96 2.84 6.56
CA SER A 3 16.35 2.76 7.89
C SER A 3 15.73 4.07 8.36
N GLU A 4 16.23 5.21 7.92
CA GLU A 4 15.65 6.52 8.27
C GLU A 4 14.25 6.74 7.70
N ILE A 5 13.87 6.01 6.66
CA ILE A 5 12.51 6.08 6.11
C ILE A 5 11.49 5.51 7.10
N ILE A 6 11.90 4.49 7.85
CA ILE A 6 11.01 3.81 8.79
C ILE A 6 11.47 3.94 10.24
N ASN A 7 12.27 4.96 10.54
CA ASN A 7 12.60 5.30 11.91
C ASN A 7 11.40 6.02 12.55
N THR A 8 10.39 5.24 12.90
CA THR A 8 9.12 5.75 13.41
C THR A 8 9.21 6.21 14.85
N GLU A 9 10.29 5.87 15.55
CA GLU A 9 10.49 6.36 16.92
C GLU A 9 10.54 7.89 16.94
N GLU A 10 11.34 8.48 16.06
CA GLU A 10 11.40 9.93 15.93
C GLU A 10 10.08 10.50 15.44
N LEU A 11 9.49 9.88 14.41
CA LEU A 11 8.21 10.32 13.84
C LEU A 11 7.09 10.22 14.87
N GLY A 12 7.04 9.13 15.63
CA GLY A 12 6.02 8.93 16.64
C GLY A 12 6.11 9.93 17.79
N LYS A 13 7.33 10.25 18.24
CA LYS A 13 7.55 11.25 19.30
C LYS A 13 7.06 12.63 18.89
N HIS A 14 7.09 12.94 17.62
CA HIS A 14 6.64 14.21 17.08
C HIS A 14 5.20 14.16 16.57
N TYR A 15 4.47 13.10 16.94
CA TYR A 15 3.07 12.91 16.54
C TYR A 15 2.85 12.93 15.04
N VAL A 16 3.81 12.44 14.27
CA VAL A 16 3.69 12.33 12.83
C VAL A 16 2.73 11.19 12.50
N GLY A 17 1.70 11.48 11.73
CA GLY A 17 0.68 10.51 11.39
C GLY A 17 1.15 9.44 10.41
N GLU A 18 0.36 8.38 10.30
CA GLU A 18 0.59 7.27 9.38
C GLU A 18 0.78 7.75 7.93
N ARG A 19 0.02 8.76 7.50
CA ARG A 19 0.13 9.33 6.15
C ARG A 19 1.52 9.82 5.82
N SER A 20 2.20 10.45 6.78
CA SER A 20 3.55 10.95 6.56
C SER A 20 4.54 9.82 6.36
N ILE A 21 4.37 8.73 7.08
CA ILE A 21 5.19 7.53 6.94
C ILE A 21 4.95 6.88 5.58
N VAL A 22 3.69 6.73 5.19
CA VAL A 22 3.33 6.17 3.88
C VAL A 22 3.88 7.04 2.75
N PHE A 23 3.80 8.37 2.87
CA PHE A 23 4.34 9.28 1.87
C PHE A 23 5.86 9.11 1.69
N ARG A 24 6.60 9.02 2.79
CA ARG A 24 8.06 8.82 2.72
C ARG A 24 8.41 7.47 2.11
N PHE A 25 7.67 6.44 2.48
CA PHE A 25 7.83 5.11 1.90
C PHE A 25 7.57 5.16 0.39
N ALA A 26 6.48 5.82 -0.01
CA ALA A 26 6.11 5.96 -1.42
C ALA A 26 7.18 6.70 -2.21
N HIS A 27 7.71 7.78 -1.67
CA HIS A 27 8.76 8.57 -2.31
C HIS A 27 10.00 7.72 -2.59
N TYR A 28 10.45 6.96 -1.59
CA TYR A 28 11.58 6.05 -1.75
C TYR A 28 11.28 4.99 -2.81
N LEU A 29 10.11 4.36 -2.72
CA LEU A 29 9.72 3.29 -3.63
C LEU A 29 9.60 3.79 -5.07
N GLN A 30 9.08 5.01 -5.29
CA GLN A 30 9.00 5.61 -6.62
C GLN A 30 10.39 5.74 -7.23
N ASN A 31 11.38 6.17 -6.45
CA ASN A 31 12.75 6.29 -6.92
C ASN A 31 13.34 4.93 -7.30
N GLU A 32 12.97 3.88 -6.59
CA GLU A 32 13.42 2.52 -6.92
C GLU A 32 12.72 1.97 -8.17
N LEU A 33 11.43 2.26 -8.33
CA LEU A 33 10.67 1.79 -9.50
C LEU A 33 11.22 2.33 -10.81
N VAL A 34 11.59 3.61 -10.85
CA VAL A 34 12.12 4.21 -12.09
C VAL A 34 13.47 3.63 -12.50
N LYS A 35 14.18 3.00 -11.58
CA LYS A 35 15.46 2.32 -11.86
C LYS A 35 15.27 0.89 -12.36
N ALA A 36 14.07 0.33 -12.24
CA ALA A 36 13.77 -1.05 -12.63
C ALA A 36 13.08 -1.05 -13.99
N PRO A 37 13.75 -1.44 -15.09
CA PRO A 37 13.18 -1.30 -16.44
C PRO A 37 11.79 -1.93 -16.61
N LYS A 38 11.55 -3.07 -15.94
CA LYS A 38 10.29 -3.79 -16.02
C LYS A 38 9.12 -2.99 -15.44
N TYR A 39 9.39 -2.13 -14.45
CA TYR A 39 8.35 -1.41 -13.71
C TYR A 39 8.40 0.11 -13.88
N ALA A 40 9.31 0.61 -14.72
CA ALA A 40 9.53 2.04 -14.86
C ALA A 40 8.31 2.80 -15.40
N THR A 41 7.41 2.11 -16.11
CA THR A 41 6.18 2.70 -16.64
C THR A 41 4.98 2.58 -15.69
N TYR A 42 5.14 1.93 -14.56
CA TYR A 42 4.08 1.82 -13.58
C TYR A 42 3.97 3.10 -12.75
N ASN A 43 2.77 3.36 -12.27
CA ASN A 43 2.49 4.48 -11.40
C ASN A 43 2.39 4.01 -9.95
N LEU A 44 2.85 4.86 -9.04
CA LEU A 44 2.71 4.64 -7.62
C LEU A 44 1.81 5.74 -7.08
N ASP A 45 0.72 5.36 -6.43
CA ASP A 45 -0.27 6.31 -5.92
C ASP A 45 -0.65 5.98 -4.47
N CYS A 46 -0.81 7.05 -3.68
CA CYS A 46 -1.31 6.95 -2.31
C CYS A 46 -2.80 7.25 -2.30
N GLU A 47 -3.56 6.48 -1.51
CA GLU A 47 -5.00 6.68 -1.33
C GLU A 47 -5.78 6.83 -2.64
N TYR A 48 -5.40 6.06 -3.65
CA TYR A 48 -5.99 6.14 -4.98
C TYR A 48 -7.32 5.39 -5.03
N ASN A 49 -8.42 6.14 -5.19
CA ASN A 49 -9.78 5.58 -5.18
C ASN A 49 -10.41 5.65 -6.57
N ARG A 50 -9.80 4.94 -7.53
CA ARG A 50 -10.34 4.80 -8.88
C ARG A 50 -10.18 3.37 -9.38
N ASN A 51 -11.15 2.92 -10.14
CA ASN A 51 -11.13 1.65 -10.86
C ASN A 51 -11.43 1.99 -12.34
N GLY A 52 -10.37 2.25 -13.11
CA GLY A 52 -10.55 2.90 -14.39
C GLY A 52 -11.10 4.29 -14.18
N VAL A 53 -12.36 4.53 -14.54
CA VAL A 53 -13.04 5.81 -14.36
C VAL A 53 -13.95 5.84 -13.13
N GLU A 54 -14.17 4.70 -12.47
CA GLU A 54 -15.08 4.58 -11.35
C GLU A 54 -14.36 4.56 -10.01
N THR A 55 -15.10 4.87 -8.94
CA THR A 55 -14.59 4.81 -7.57
C THR A 55 -14.41 3.36 -7.13
N LYS A 56 -13.30 3.07 -6.43
CA LYS A 56 -13.07 1.74 -5.88
C LYS A 56 -14.04 1.42 -4.75
N ASP A 57 -14.60 0.22 -4.81
CA ASP A 57 -15.32 -0.38 -3.70
C ASP A 57 -15.00 -1.87 -3.62
N LEU A 58 -15.29 -2.49 -2.50
CA LEU A 58 -15.04 -3.91 -2.25
C LEU A 58 -16.28 -4.53 -1.60
N PRO A 59 -16.45 -5.86 -1.66
CA PRO A 59 -17.60 -6.51 -1.00
C PRO A 59 -17.79 -6.10 0.45
N SER A 60 -16.71 -6.00 1.23
CA SER A 60 -16.77 -5.58 2.63
C SER A 60 -16.71 -4.06 2.81
N PHE A 61 -16.56 -3.30 1.73
CA PHE A 61 -16.43 -1.83 1.75
C PHE A 61 -17.24 -1.22 0.61
N PRO A 62 -18.58 -1.38 0.63
CA PRO A 62 -19.43 -1.01 -0.51
C PRO A 62 -19.56 0.49 -0.75
N ASN A 63 -19.22 1.32 0.22
CA ASN A 63 -19.29 2.78 0.10
C ASN A 63 -17.99 3.41 -0.38
N GLY A 64 -17.12 2.60 -0.94
CA GLY A 64 -15.82 3.05 -1.40
C GLY A 64 -14.71 2.78 -0.40
N THR A 65 -13.50 2.68 -0.88
CA THR A 65 -12.32 2.47 -0.04
C THR A 65 -11.07 3.03 -0.72
N PHE A 66 -10.09 3.43 0.11
CA PHE A 66 -8.81 3.94 -0.34
C PHE A 66 -7.72 2.97 0.08
N PRO A 67 -7.03 2.31 -0.87
CA PRO A 67 -5.79 1.62 -0.50
C PRO A 67 -4.74 2.66 -0.12
N ASP A 68 -3.91 2.34 0.89
CA ASP A 68 -2.88 3.29 1.32
C ASP A 68 -1.87 3.56 0.22
N LEU A 69 -1.48 2.52 -0.51
CA LEU A 69 -0.49 2.62 -1.56
C LEU A 69 -0.74 1.55 -2.60
N ILE A 70 -0.64 1.92 -3.88
CA ILE A 70 -0.74 0.95 -4.97
C ILE A 70 0.34 1.19 -6.01
N ILE A 71 0.73 0.10 -6.68
CA ILE A 71 1.54 0.14 -7.89
C ILE A 71 0.66 -0.41 -9.02
N HIS A 72 0.40 0.43 -10.01
CA HIS A 72 -0.54 0.12 -11.09
C HIS A 72 -0.23 0.96 -12.32
N LYS A 73 -1.11 0.93 -13.29
CA LYS A 73 -1.11 1.90 -14.40
C LYS A 73 -2.41 2.69 -14.33
N ARG A 74 -2.31 4.00 -14.18
CA ARG A 74 -3.48 4.89 -14.06
C ARG A 74 -4.41 4.77 -15.25
N GLY A 75 -5.71 4.77 -14.97
CA GLY A 75 -6.73 4.59 -15.99
C GLY A 75 -6.82 3.19 -16.56
N LYS A 76 -6.01 2.28 -16.06
CA LYS A 76 -6.03 0.87 -16.43
C LYS A 76 -6.52 0.03 -15.25
N ASN A 77 -6.74 -1.25 -15.52
CA ASN A 77 -7.19 -2.20 -14.53
C ASN A 77 -6.40 -3.49 -14.70
N TYR A 78 -6.94 -4.63 -14.23
CA TYR A 78 -6.29 -5.90 -14.51
C TYR A 78 -5.96 -6.01 -16.02
N PRO A 79 -4.76 -6.49 -16.43
CA PRO A 79 -3.73 -7.11 -15.59
C PRO A 79 -2.63 -6.17 -15.08
N THR A 80 -2.81 -4.86 -15.14
CA THR A 80 -1.76 -3.90 -14.74
C THR A 80 -1.85 -3.46 -13.28
N ASN A 81 -2.76 -4.04 -12.50
CA ASN A 81 -2.81 -3.86 -11.04
C ASN A 81 -1.77 -4.78 -10.41
N LEU A 82 -0.63 -4.21 -10.01
CA LEU A 82 0.51 -5.00 -9.58
C LEU A 82 0.52 -5.27 -8.08
N VAL A 83 0.54 -4.22 -7.27
CA VAL A 83 0.66 -4.34 -5.81
C VAL A 83 -0.33 -3.41 -5.13
N VAL A 84 -1.00 -3.91 -4.11
CA VAL A 84 -1.79 -3.10 -3.17
C VAL A 84 -1.19 -3.25 -1.79
N MET A 85 -1.04 -2.14 -1.07
CA MET A 85 -0.43 -2.13 0.26
C MET A 85 -1.32 -1.39 1.25
N GLU A 86 -1.42 -1.96 2.47
CA GLU A 86 -2.01 -1.31 3.62
C GLU A 86 -0.95 -1.22 4.71
N PHE A 87 -0.93 -0.10 5.42
CA PHE A 87 0.07 0.19 6.44
C PHE A 87 -0.57 0.36 7.80
N LYS A 88 0.10 -0.17 8.82
CA LYS A 88 -0.18 0.10 10.23
C LYS A 88 1.11 0.48 10.93
N THR A 89 1.01 1.36 11.89
CA THR A 89 2.15 1.76 12.69
C THR A 89 2.19 0.99 14.01
N TYR A 90 3.34 0.98 14.68
CA TYR A 90 3.52 0.19 15.89
C TYR A 90 2.60 0.60 17.06
N TRP A 91 2.03 1.80 16.99
CA TRP A 91 1.07 2.27 18.01
C TRP A 91 -0.39 1.90 17.67
N ASN A 92 -0.62 1.24 16.55
CA ASN A 92 -1.94 0.77 16.15
C ASN A 92 -1.78 -0.54 15.37
N THR A 93 -1.77 -1.66 16.10
CA THR A 93 -1.38 -2.97 15.53
C THR A 93 -2.53 -3.84 15.06
N ASP A 94 -3.78 -3.35 15.14
CA ASP A 94 -4.93 -4.12 14.66
C ASP A 94 -4.98 -4.12 13.15
N THR A 95 -4.53 -5.22 12.55
CA THR A 95 -4.45 -5.39 11.10
C THR A 95 -5.60 -6.21 10.52
N ALA A 96 -6.56 -6.66 11.32
CA ALA A 96 -7.61 -7.56 10.84
C ALA A 96 -8.38 -6.98 9.65
N ARG A 97 -8.79 -5.72 9.76
CA ARG A 97 -9.51 -5.03 8.68
C ARG A 97 -8.64 -4.85 7.43
N ASP A 98 -7.37 -4.54 7.61
CA ASP A 98 -6.44 -4.35 6.50
C ASP A 98 -6.20 -5.65 5.75
N VAL A 99 -6.13 -6.76 6.47
CA VAL A 99 -5.98 -8.09 5.85
C VAL A 99 -7.19 -8.43 4.98
N VAL A 100 -8.40 -8.20 5.49
CA VAL A 100 -9.64 -8.40 4.72
C VAL A 100 -9.61 -7.56 3.44
N LYS A 101 -9.27 -6.30 3.57
CA LYS A 101 -9.21 -5.36 2.46
C LYS A 101 -8.22 -5.80 1.38
N VAL A 102 -7.01 -6.16 1.79
CA VAL A 102 -5.97 -6.64 0.88
C VAL A 102 -6.41 -7.91 0.18
N LYS A 103 -6.97 -8.86 0.90
CA LYS A 103 -7.44 -10.13 0.32
C LYS A 103 -8.54 -9.91 -0.72
N GLU A 104 -9.43 -8.96 -0.50
CA GLU A 104 -10.46 -8.63 -1.48
C GLU A 104 -9.87 -7.96 -2.72
N PHE A 105 -8.88 -7.09 -2.56
CA PHE A 105 -8.21 -6.47 -3.70
C PHE A 105 -7.46 -7.47 -4.58
N ILE A 106 -6.87 -8.51 -4.00
CA ILE A 106 -6.11 -9.51 -4.77
C ILE A 106 -6.96 -10.69 -5.25
N ASN A 107 -8.24 -10.75 -4.88
CA ASN A 107 -9.11 -11.85 -5.24
C ASN A 107 -9.15 -12.04 -6.75
N LYS A 108 -8.79 -13.24 -7.23
CA LYS A 108 -8.71 -13.55 -8.65
C LYS A 108 -10.08 -13.53 -9.35
N LYS A 109 -11.15 -13.59 -8.58
CA LYS A 109 -12.53 -13.49 -9.08
C LYS A 109 -13.16 -12.13 -8.83
N GLY A 110 -12.41 -11.22 -8.22
CA GLY A 110 -12.87 -9.85 -7.94
C GLY A 110 -12.62 -8.91 -9.12
N ASP A 111 -12.94 -7.64 -8.88
CA ASP A 111 -12.86 -6.60 -9.92
C ASP A 111 -11.44 -6.11 -10.17
N TYR A 112 -10.57 -6.14 -9.16
CA TYR A 112 -9.26 -5.47 -9.23
C TYR A 112 -8.12 -6.42 -9.53
N ARG A 113 -8.12 -7.59 -8.93
CA ARG A 113 -7.15 -8.66 -9.18
C ARG A 113 -5.69 -8.20 -9.16
N TYR A 114 -5.32 -7.44 -8.11
CA TYR A 114 -3.91 -7.11 -7.89
C TYR A 114 -3.10 -8.40 -7.78
N LYS A 115 -1.90 -8.38 -8.34
CA LYS A 115 -1.04 -9.56 -8.35
C LYS A 115 -0.52 -9.90 -6.95
N TYR A 116 -0.20 -8.87 -6.16
CA TYR A 116 0.31 -9.02 -4.80
C TYR A 116 -0.40 -8.06 -3.86
N GLY A 117 -0.56 -8.49 -2.62
CA GLY A 117 -1.02 -7.62 -1.54
C GLY A 117 -0.05 -7.67 -0.38
N LEU A 118 0.19 -6.52 0.25
CA LEU A 118 1.04 -6.41 1.42
C LEU A 118 0.30 -5.71 2.54
N VAL A 119 0.44 -6.25 3.74
CA VAL A 119 0.12 -5.53 4.97
C VAL A 119 1.45 -5.26 5.66
N VAL A 120 1.76 -3.98 5.85
CA VAL A 120 3.03 -3.53 6.39
C VAL A 120 2.79 -3.00 7.80
N LEU A 121 3.38 -3.66 8.78
CA LEU A 121 3.35 -3.22 10.18
C LEU A 121 4.67 -2.49 10.47
N ILE A 122 4.59 -1.17 10.48
CA ILE A 122 5.76 -0.31 10.69
C ILE A 122 6.16 -0.35 12.16
N GLY A 123 7.35 -0.87 12.43
CA GLY A 123 7.94 -0.87 13.77
C GLY A 123 8.68 0.41 14.08
N LYS A 124 9.27 0.48 15.26
CA LYS A 124 10.11 1.62 15.65
C LYS A 124 11.37 1.70 14.81
N THR A 125 11.83 0.55 14.33
CA THR A 125 13.03 0.42 13.50
C THR A 125 12.75 -0.51 12.32
N LEU A 126 13.68 -0.56 11.38
CA LEU A 126 13.61 -1.50 10.25
C LEU A 126 13.51 -2.95 10.75
N ALA A 127 14.29 -3.31 11.77
CA ALA A 127 14.31 -4.66 12.31
C ALA A 127 12.96 -5.10 12.90
N GLU A 128 12.18 -4.14 13.40
CA GLU A 128 10.87 -4.41 13.99
C GLU A 128 9.72 -4.29 12.99
N THR A 129 9.98 -3.82 11.78
CA THR A 129 8.97 -3.69 10.73
C THR A 129 8.70 -5.06 10.10
N LYS A 130 7.43 -5.39 9.94
CA LYS A 130 6.98 -6.67 9.40
C LYS A 130 6.22 -6.47 8.10
N PHE A 131 6.45 -7.38 7.16
CA PHE A 131 5.76 -7.40 5.88
C PHE A 131 5.02 -8.72 5.74
N GLU A 132 3.70 -8.68 5.62
CA GLU A 132 2.89 -9.85 5.34
C GLU A 132 2.47 -9.79 3.88
N VAL A 133 2.84 -10.82 3.10
CA VAL A 133 2.60 -10.87 1.66
C VAL A 133 1.47 -11.84 1.35
N TYR A 134 0.53 -11.39 0.55
CA TYR A 134 -0.60 -12.18 0.05
C TYR A 134 -0.57 -12.23 -1.48
N LYS A 135 -0.95 -13.40 -2.01
CA LYS A 135 -0.95 -13.62 -3.46
C LYS A 135 -2.29 -14.12 -3.96
#